data_0a2be99ee42fd149e5239442497d48c8
#
_entry.id   0a2be99ee42fd149e5239442497d48c8
#
_cell.length_a   1.000
_cell.length_b   1.000
_cell.length_c   1.000
_cell.angle_alpha   90.00
_cell.angle_beta   90.00
_cell.angle_gamma   90.00
#
_symmetry.space_group_name_H-M   'P 1'
#
loop_
_entity.id
_entity.type
_entity.pdbx_description
1 polymer ?
#
loop_
_entity_poly.entity_id
_entity_poly.type
_entity_poly.pdbx_seq_one_letter_code
_entity_poly.pdbx_strand_id
1 'polypeptide(L)'
;MKGILIAEDVAFQREYMRHLIAELFPDHQPVREAAHGEQAVEMGRQCQPLMVVMDIQLPIINGIKVAKTIWSEFPLTRILFWSQFKDEAYLRELGRIVPGQTVYGYILKNSSEQNLRQALRALLVDEQCWIDRDVRGVQSRAGSSNTGLTDVEYEALIDIALGLTDKAIARRHYLSERGVQNRLRELYVKLDVDTDQIQDDRWGFTFNPRSRAMFVALKRGLINADVLSRENDELKNWLQVEVGIDS
;
A
#
# COMPACT_ATOMS: atom_id res chain seq x y z
N MET A 1 -14.57 22.70 -17.19
CA MET A 1 -14.91 21.45 -16.44
C MET A 1 -13.64 20.85 -15.90
N LYS A 2 -13.66 20.21 -14.73
CA LYS A 2 -12.51 19.49 -14.20
C LYS A 2 -12.32 18.22 -15.03
N GLY A 3 -11.13 18.03 -15.60
CA GLY A 3 -10.81 16.87 -16.45
C GLY A 3 -10.41 15.63 -15.65
N ILE A 4 -9.86 14.65 -16.36
CA ILE A 4 -9.33 13.41 -15.79
C ILE A 4 -7.81 13.41 -15.98
N LEU A 5 -7.08 12.93 -14.95
CA LEU A 5 -5.63 12.71 -15.01
C LEU A 5 -5.36 11.20 -15.06
N ILE A 6 -4.48 10.78 -15.95
CA ILE A 6 -3.93 9.41 -16.01
C ILE A 6 -2.48 9.49 -15.58
N ALA A 7 -2.12 8.78 -14.50
CA ALA A 7 -0.76 8.65 -14.00
C ALA A 7 -0.31 7.19 -14.17
N GLU A 8 0.48 6.93 -15.20
CA GLU A 8 0.89 5.60 -15.66
C GLU A 8 2.21 5.74 -16.41
N ASP A 9 3.24 4.99 -16.06
CA ASP A 9 4.57 5.08 -16.68
C ASP A 9 4.65 4.36 -18.03
N VAL A 10 3.91 3.27 -18.21
CA VAL A 10 3.90 2.48 -19.45
C VAL A 10 3.06 3.18 -20.52
N ALA A 11 3.70 3.72 -21.55
CA ALA A 11 3.07 4.50 -22.60
C ALA A 11 1.84 3.80 -23.24
N PHE A 12 1.97 2.50 -23.56
CA PHE A 12 0.87 1.73 -24.16
C PHE A 12 -0.34 1.63 -23.22
N GLN A 13 -0.12 1.40 -21.94
CA GLN A 13 -1.21 1.32 -20.93
C GLN A 13 -1.87 2.69 -20.73
N ARG A 14 -1.07 3.75 -20.73
CA ARG A 14 -1.57 5.14 -20.63
C ARG A 14 -2.43 5.50 -21.83
N GLU A 15 -1.97 5.15 -23.04
CA GLU A 15 -2.73 5.37 -24.28
C GLU A 15 -4.03 4.56 -24.32
N TYR A 16 -3.99 3.30 -23.92
CA TYR A 16 -5.17 2.44 -23.78
C TYR A 16 -6.22 3.09 -22.84
N MET A 17 -5.79 3.52 -21.65
CA MET A 17 -6.69 4.16 -20.70
C MET A 17 -7.28 5.47 -21.25
N ARG A 18 -6.47 6.27 -21.93
CA ARG A 18 -6.92 7.51 -22.58
C ARG A 18 -8.03 7.25 -23.61
N HIS A 19 -7.86 6.25 -24.48
CA HIS A 19 -8.87 5.87 -25.45
C HIS A 19 -10.17 5.38 -24.78
N LEU A 20 -10.04 4.54 -23.76
CA LEU A 20 -11.16 4.01 -23.01
C LEU A 20 -11.98 5.13 -22.32
N ILE A 21 -11.29 6.08 -21.71
CA ILE A 21 -11.93 7.25 -21.07
C ILE A 21 -12.61 8.15 -22.13
N ALA A 22 -11.95 8.41 -23.25
CA ALA A 22 -12.52 9.24 -24.32
C ALA A 22 -13.79 8.60 -24.92
N GLU A 23 -13.82 7.27 -25.04
CA GLU A 23 -15.00 6.53 -25.50
C GLU A 23 -16.15 6.58 -24.48
N LEU A 24 -15.85 6.34 -23.20
CA LEU A 24 -16.86 6.24 -22.15
C LEU A 24 -17.42 7.60 -21.71
N PHE A 25 -16.57 8.63 -21.75
CA PHE A 25 -16.85 9.94 -21.14
C PHE A 25 -16.39 11.08 -22.06
N PRO A 26 -16.99 11.24 -23.25
CA PRO A 26 -16.59 12.26 -24.22
C PRO A 26 -16.70 13.69 -23.67
N ASP A 27 -17.60 13.91 -22.73
CA ASP A 27 -17.83 15.23 -22.11
C ASP A 27 -16.84 15.57 -20.97
N HIS A 28 -16.02 14.60 -20.51
CA HIS A 28 -15.07 14.78 -19.41
C HIS A 28 -13.67 15.09 -19.93
N GLN A 29 -13.56 16.06 -20.81
CA GLN A 29 -12.29 16.53 -21.36
C GLN A 29 -11.81 17.81 -20.61
N PRO A 30 -10.51 18.08 -20.53
CA PRO A 30 -9.40 17.34 -21.14
C PRO A 30 -8.94 16.13 -20.30
N VAL A 31 -8.49 15.08 -20.97
CA VAL A 31 -7.71 14.00 -20.33
C VAL A 31 -6.24 14.40 -20.38
N ARG A 32 -5.60 14.41 -19.23
CA ARG A 32 -4.17 14.73 -19.07
C ARG A 32 -3.40 13.48 -18.68
N GLU A 33 -2.11 13.45 -19.00
CA GLU A 33 -1.26 12.28 -18.83
C GLU A 33 0.01 12.64 -18.07
N ALA A 34 0.39 11.80 -17.10
CA ALA A 34 1.64 11.87 -16.36
C ALA A 34 2.36 10.53 -16.45
N ALA A 35 3.66 10.53 -16.72
CA ALA A 35 4.48 9.34 -16.86
C ALA A 35 5.27 8.99 -15.57
N HIS A 36 5.24 9.83 -14.56
CA HIS A 36 5.88 9.61 -13.27
C HIS A 36 5.19 10.40 -12.16
N GLY A 37 5.48 10.04 -10.91
CA GLY A 37 4.76 10.57 -9.75
C GLY A 37 4.91 12.08 -9.54
N GLU A 38 6.08 12.69 -9.76
CA GLU A 38 6.25 14.14 -9.64
C GLU A 38 5.38 14.90 -10.64
N GLN A 39 5.36 14.45 -11.90
CA GLN A 39 4.50 15.04 -12.93
C GLN A 39 3.02 14.90 -12.55
N ALA A 40 2.62 13.75 -11.96
CA ALA A 40 1.26 13.54 -11.50
C ALA A 40 0.86 14.51 -10.38
N VAL A 41 1.75 14.78 -9.42
CA VAL A 41 1.52 15.78 -8.37
C VAL A 41 1.40 17.18 -8.95
N GLU A 42 2.33 17.57 -9.82
CA GLU A 42 2.32 18.89 -10.45
C GLU A 42 1.03 19.11 -11.26
N MET A 43 0.66 18.16 -12.11
CA MET A 43 -0.58 18.22 -12.90
C MET A 43 -1.82 18.19 -12.00
N GLY A 44 -1.81 17.40 -10.93
CA GLY A 44 -2.88 17.37 -9.95
C GLY A 44 -3.17 18.74 -9.35
N ARG A 45 -2.12 19.47 -9.00
CA ARG A 45 -2.20 20.87 -8.48
C ARG A 45 -2.70 21.86 -9.51
N GLN A 46 -2.14 21.79 -10.73
CA GLN A 46 -2.48 22.72 -11.81
C GLN A 46 -3.92 22.56 -12.31
N CYS A 47 -4.41 21.34 -12.39
CA CYS A 47 -5.65 21.01 -13.09
C CYS A 47 -6.80 20.67 -12.15
N GLN A 48 -6.49 20.33 -10.89
CA GLN A 48 -7.48 19.89 -9.90
C GLN A 48 -8.49 18.89 -10.52
N PRO A 49 -8.01 17.71 -10.98
CA PRO A 49 -8.83 16.79 -11.75
C PRO A 49 -10.02 16.28 -10.93
N LEU A 50 -11.13 16.00 -11.62
CA LEU A 50 -12.28 15.36 -10.99
C LEU A 50 -11.93 13.92 -10.57
N MET A 51 -11.16 13.21 -11.43
CA MET A 51 -10.73 11.86 -11.19
C MET A 51 -9.27 11.68 -11.64
N VAL A 52 -8.54 10.83 -10.92
CA VAL A 52 -7.21 10.35 -11.31
C VAL A 52 -7.27 8.83 -11.49
N VAL A 53 -6.81 8.33 -12.63
CA VAL A 53 -6.45 6.92 -12.79
C VAL A 53 -4.96 6.80 -12.45
N MET A 54 -4.61 6.00 -11.47
CA MET A 54 -3.32 6.00 -10.80
C MET A 54 -2.67 4.61 -10.79
N ASP A 55 -1.52 4.44 -11.43
CA ASP A 55 -0.69 3.30 -11.10
C ASP A 55 -0.01 3.52 -9.74
N ILE A 56 0.13 2.43 -8.99
CA ILE A 56 0.85 2.45 -7.70
C ILE A 56 2.36 2.54 -7.93
N GLN A 57 2.89 1.82 -8.91
CA GLN A 57 4.33 1.80 -9.18
C GLN A 57 4.74 2.86 -10.20
N LEU A 58 4.60 4.11 -9.83
CA LEU A 58 5.15 5.20 -10.63
C LEU A 58 6.62 5.45 -10.29
N PRO A 59 7.46 5.80 -11.29
CA PRO A 59 8.82 6.26 -11.06
C PRO A 59 8.88 7.53 -10.22
N ILE A 60 9.98 7.72 -9.49
CA ILE A 60 10.33 8.88 -8.66
C ILE A 60 9.49 8.94 -7.38
N ILE A 61 8.17 9.04 -7.50
CA ILE A 61 7.23 9.03 -6.38
C ILE A 61 6.14 8.01 -6.70
N ASN A 62 5.94 7.01 -5.83
CA ASN A 62 4.91 6.00 -6.03
C ASN A 62 3.49 6.59 -5.95
N GLY A 63 2.52 5.93 -6.59
CA GLY A 63 1.15 6.41 -6.72
C GLY A 63 0.42 6.61 -5.39
N ILE A 64 0.80 5.88 -4.32
CA ILE A 64 0.21 6.07 -2.99
C ILE A 64 0.66 7.40 -2.38
N LYS A 65 1.94 7.75 -2.51
CA LYS A 65 2.45 9.06 -2.07
C LYS A 65 1.84 10.19 -2.89
N VAL A 66 1.67 9.99 -4.21
CA VAL A 66 0.96 10.94 -5.08
C VAL A 66 -0.47 11.12 -4.60
N ALA A 67 -1.20 10.03 -4.34
CA ALA A 67 -2.57 10.06 -3.84
C ALA A 67 -2.67 10.78 -2.49
N LYS A 68 -1.76 10.50 -1.55
CA LYS A 68 -1.67 11.21 -0.27
C LYS A 68 -1.52 12.72 -0.45
N THR A 69 -0.65 13.15 -1.36
CA THR A 69 -0.43 14.56 -1.66
C THR A 69 -1.68 15.19 -2.28
N ILE A 70 -2.28 14.54 -3.29
CA ILE A 70 -3.49 15.04 -3.94
C ILE A 70 -4.64 15.13 -2.94
N TRP A 71 -4.87 14.12 -2.12
CA TRP A 71 -5.96 14.13 -1.14
C TRP A 71 -5.74 15.10 0.02
N SER A 72 -4.49 15.40 0.39
CA SER A 72 -4.22 16.42 1.40
C SER A 72 -4.60 17.83 0.93
N GLU A 73 -4.52 18.10 -0.37
CA GLU A 73 -4.85 19.39 -0.97
C GLU A 73 -6.27 19.41 -1.55
N PHE A 74 -6.72 18.29 -2.12
CA PHE A 74 -8.00 18.14 -2.82
C PHE A 74 -8.71 16.84 -2.36
N PRO A 75 -9.27 16.79 -1.15
CA PRO A 75 -9.77 15.57 -0.54
C PRO A 75 -10.97 14.94 -1.26
N LEU A 76 -11.63 15.65 -2.15
CA LEU A 76 -12.75 15.14 -2.95
C LEU A 76 -12.33 14.62 -4.35
N THR A 77 -11.05 14.65 -4.70
CA THR A 77 -10.58 14.06 -5.95
C THR A 77 -10.77 12.55 -5.91
N ARG A 78 -11.49 12.01 -6.87
CA ARG A 78 -11.71 10.56 -7.00
C ARG A 78 -10.44 9.91 -7.52
N ILE A 79 -10.01 8.79 -6.94
CA ILE A 79 -8.84 8.07 -7.42
C ILE A 79 -9.20 6.62 -7.69
N LEU A 80 -8.96 6.17 -8.94
CA LEU A 80 -9.00 4.76 -9.31
C LEU A 80 -7.56 4.25 -9.37
N PHE A 81 -7.15 3.43 -8.40
CA PHE A 81 -5.90 2.71 -8.48
C PHE A 81 -6.02 1.57 -9.49
N TRP A 82 -5.19 1.61 -10.53
CA TRP A 82 -5.11 0.59 -11.57
C TRP A 82 -3.72 -0.04 -11.53
N SER A 83 -3.60 -1.19 -10.87
CA SER A 83 -2.30 -1.75 -10.48
C SER A 83 -2.18 -3.23 -10.83
N GLN A 84 -0.95 -3.70 -11.01
CA GLN A 84 -0.63 -5.13 -11.12
C GLN A 84 -0.65 -5.84 -9.76
N PHE A 85 -0.58 -5.10 -8.66
CA PHE A 85 -0.34 -5.61 -7.32
C PHE A 85 -1.62 -5.66 -6.49
N LYS A 86 -1.71 -6.67 -5.65
CA LYS A 86 -2.76 -6.84 -4.63
C LYS A 86 -2.17 -7.01 -3.23
N ASP A 87 -0.95 -6.50 -3.03
CA ASP A 87 -0.22 -6.63 -1.78
C ASP A 87 -0.97 -5.97 -0.63
N GLU A 88 -1.09 -6.67 0.48
CA GLU A 88 -1.73 -6.16 1.69
C GLU A 88 -1.04 -4.89 2.18
N ALA A 89 0.28 -4.78 1.99
CA ALA A 89 1.07 -3.61 2.29
C ALA A 89 0.49 -2.32 1.69
N TYR A 90 0.16 -2.34 0.39
CA TYR A 90 -0.44 -1.20 -0.28
C TYR A 90 -1.86 -0.90 0.20
N LEU A 91 -2.66 -1.95 0.46
CA LEU A 91 -4.04 -1.78 0.92
C LEU A 91 -4.12 -1.21 2.33
N ARG A 92 -3.20 -1.59 3.23
CA ARG A 92 -3.06 -1.00 4.57
C ARG A 92 -2.68 0.47 4.50
N GLU A 93 -1.73 0.81 3.63
CA GLU A 93 -1.31 2.19 3.43
C GLU A 93 -2.46 3.05 2.88
N LEU A 94 -3.18 2.54 1.88
CA LEU A 94 -4.37 3.21 1.35
C LEU A 94 -5.43 3.45 2.42
N GLY A 95 -5.71 2.45 3.26
CA GLY A 95 -6.69 2.59 4.35
C GLY A 95 -6.35 3.70 5.35
N ARG A 96 -5.07 4.09 5.47
CA ARG A 96 -4.61 5.17 6.35
C ARG A 96 -4.72 6.56 5.72
N ILE A 97 -4.70 6.66 4.39
CA ILE A 97 -4.63 7.95 3.68
C ILE A 97 -5.94 8.35 3.00
N VAL A 98 -6.87 7.42 2.79
CA VAL A 98 -8.16 7.69 2.14
C VAL A 98 -9.00 8.61 3.03
N PRO A 99 -9.42 9.80 2.55
CA PRO A 99 -10.32 10.67 3.32
C PRO A 99 -11.71 10.05 3.44
N GLY A 100 -12.36 10.23 4.60
CA GLY A 100 -13.60 9.51 4.94
C GLY A 100 -14.81 9.72 4.02
N GLN A 101 -14.80 10.79 3.20
CA GLN A 101 -15.89 11.12 2.27
C GLN A 101 -15.49 10.97 0.79
N THR A 102 -14.30 10.41 0.54
CA THR A 102 -13.77 10.33 -0.82
C THR A 102 -14.21 9.04 -1.50
N VAL A 103 -14.63 9.16 -2.75
CA VAL A 103 -14.86 8.02 -3.64
C VAL A 103 -13.53 7.56 -4.21
N TYR A 104 -13.20 6.30 -4.00
CA TYR A 104 -12.00 5.69 -4.57
C TYR A 104 -12.27 4.28 -5.07
N GLY A 105 -11.39 3.80 -5.93
CA GLY A 105 -11.45 2.44 -6.41
C GLY A 105 -10.08 1.79 -6.48
N TYR A 106 -10.09 0.46 -6.50
CA TYR A 106 -8.90 -0.35 -6.73
C TYR A 106 -9.25 -1.48 -7.70
N ILE A 107 -8.57 -1.53 -8.83
CA ILE A 107 -8.75 -2.55 -9.85
C ILE A 107 -7.41 -3.10 -10.32
N LEU A 108 -7.33 -4.40 -10.53
CA LEU A 108 -6.13 -5.04 -11.04
C LEU A 108 -6.01 -4.86 -12.56
N LYS A 109 -4.78 -4.66 -13.06
CA LYS A 109 -4.49 -4.51 -14.50
C LYS A 109 -4.83 -5.77 -15.32
N ASN A 110 -4.90 -6.94 -14.67
CA ASN A 110 -5.33 -8.20 -15.29
C ASN A 110 -6.85 -8.45 -15.23
N SER A 111 -7.63 -7.52 -14.68
CA SER A 111 -9.09 -7.59 -14.70
C SER A 111 -9.62 -7.39 -16.13
N SER A 112 -10.82 -7.91 -16.40
CA SER A 112 -11.44 -7.74 -17.71
C SER A 112 -11.71 -6.26 -18.03
N GLU A 113 -11.68 -5.91 -19.30
CA GLU A 113 -12.05 -4.55 -19.76
C GLU A 113 -13.45 -4.17 -19.26
N GLN A 114 -14.38 -5.12 -19.23
CA GLN A 114 -15.74 -4.88 -18.72
C GLN A 114 -15.73 -4.42 -17.26
N ASN A 115 -14.91 -5.04 -16.40
CA ASN A 115 -14.77 -4.63 -15.00
C ASN A 115 -14.13 -3.24 -14.90
N LEU A 116 -13.13 -2.95 -15.74
CA LEU A 116 -12.49 -1.65 -15.79
C LEU A 116 -13.48 -0.55 -16.20
N ARG A 117 -14.31 -0.80 -17.23
CA ARG A 117 -15.41 0.10 -17.65
C ARG A 117 -16.41 0.35 -16.51
N GLN A 118 -16.77 -0.70 -15.77
CA GLN A 118 -17.68 -0.58 -14.63
C GLN A 118 -17.03 0.22 -13.48
N ALA A 119 -15.75 -0.03 -13.16
CA ALA A 119 -15.03 0.73 -12.15
C ALA A 119 -14.95 2.22 -12.48
N LEU A 120 -14.62 2.57 -13.72
CA LEU A 120 -14.59 3.95 -14.20
C LEU A 120 -15.97 4.63 -14.07
N ARG A 121 -17.04 3.94 -14.45
CA ARG A 121 -18.42 4.46 -14.32
C ARG A 121 -18.83 4.62 -12.87
N ALA A 122 -18.56 3.61 -12.03
CA ALA A 122 -18.88 3.66 -10.60
C ALA A 122 -18.28 4.90 -9.94
N LEU A 123 -16.99 5.19 -10.19
CA LEU A 123 -16.36 6.35 -9.59
C LEU A 123 -16.82 7.66 -10.20
N LEU A 124 -16.96 7.74 -11.55
CA LEU A 124 -17.15 9.00 -12.23
C LEU A 124 -18.63 9.42 -12.32
N VAL A 125 -19.54 8.46 -12.46
CA VAL A 125 -20.97 8.71 -12.69
C VAL A 125 -21.78 8.41 -11.42
N ASP A 126 -21.59 7.22 -10.87
CA ASP A 126 -22.43 6.73 -9.75
C ASP A 126 -21.93 7.22 -8.38
N GLU A 127 -20.73 7.83 -8.31
CA GLU A 127 -20.07 8.30 -7.09
C GLU A 127 -19.91 7.19 -6.02
N GLN A 128 -19.62 5.97 -6.51
CA GLN A 128 -19.49 4.78 -5.69
C GLN A 128 -18.06 4.25 -5.70
N CYS A 129 -17.62 3.76 -4.55
CA CYS A 129 -16.35 3.06 -4.44
C CYS A 129 -16.38 1.73 -5.19
N TRP A 130 -15.27 1.41 -5.86
CA TRP A 130 -15.10 0.15 -6.58
C TRP A 130 -13.87 -0.60 -6.08
N ILE A 131 -14.04 -1.79 -5.54
CA ILE A 131 -12.92 -2.65 -5.14
C ILE A 131 -13.02 -3.98 -5.87
N ASP A 132 -11.97 -4.34 -6.59
CA ASP A 132 -11.86 -5.61 -7.27
C ASP A 132 -12.07 -6.77 -6.29
N ARG A 133 -12.70 -7.86 -6.74
CA ARG A 133 -13.03 -9.01 -5.91
C ARG A 133 -11.79 -9.62 -5.25
N ASP A 134 -10.70 -9.74 -6.01
CA ASP A 134 -9.44 -10.31 -5.52
C ASP A 134 -8.77 -9.42 -4.46
N VAL A 135 -8.91 -8.11 -4.62
CA VAL A 135 -8.41 -7.10 -3.68
C VAL A 135 -9.27 -7.05 -2.42
N ARG A 136 -10.59 -7.16 -2.55
CA ARG A 136 -11.53 -7.18 -1.42
C ARG A 136 -11.22 -8.32 -0.44
N GLY A 137 -10.84 -9.48 -0.96
CA GLY A 137 -10.43 -10.62 -0.13
C GLY A 137 -9.17 -10.36 0.71
N VAL A 138 -8.22 -9.57 0.19
CA VAL A 138 -7.02 -9.15 0.93
C VAL A 138 -7.36 -8.07 1.96
N GLN A 139 -8.15 -7.08 1.56
CA GLN A 139 -8.61 -5.99 2.45
C GLN A 139 -9.43 -6.52 3.64
N SER A 140 -10.30 -7.50 3.42
CA SER A 140 -11.09 -8.16 4.46
C SER A 140 -10.20 -8.91 5.48
N ARG A 141 -9.11 -9.55 5.03
CA ARG A 141 -8.14 -10.18 5.92
C ARG A 141 -7.34 -9.15 6.71
N ALA A 142 -6.92 -8.07 6.09
CA ALA A 142 -6.20 -6.98 6.76
C ALA A 142 -7.01 -6.32 7.89
N GLY A 143 -8.34 -6.28 7.75
CA GLY A 143 -9.25 -5.75 8.77
C GLY A 143 -9.75 -6.76 9.82
N SER A 144 -9.42 -8.06 9.67
CA SER A 144 -9.92 -9.13 10.56
C SER A 144 -8.88 -9.53 11.59
N SER A 145 -9.20 -9.39 12.87
CA SER A 145 -8.35 -9.81 13.99
C SER A 145 -8.05 -11.32 14.04
N ASN A 146 -8.88 -12.14 13.40
CA ASN A 146 -8.74 -13.61 13.43
C ASN A 146 -7.88 -14.18 12.29
N THR A 147 -7.75 -13.49 11.16
CA THR A 147 -7.05 -14.01 9.97
C THR A 147 -5.96 -13.10 9.45
N GLY A 148 -5.94 -11.83 9.87
CA GLY A 148 -4.96 -10.83 9.51
C GLY A 148 -4.10 -10.39 10.67
N LEU A 149 -3.01 -9.69 10.37
CA LEU A 149 -2.20 -9.04 11.40
C LEU A 149 -2.93 -7.80 11.92
N THR A 150 -2.98 -7.63 13.22
CA THR A 150 -3.35 -6.34 13.84
C THR A 150 -2.29 -5.29 13.49
N ASP A 151 -2.60 -4.00 13.67
CA ASP A 151 -1.61 -2.94 13.40
C ASP A 151 -0.37 -3.10 14.27
N VAL A 152 -0.54 -3.51 15.52
CA VAL A 152 0.56 -3.75 16.47
C VAL A 152 1.48 -4.92 16.04
N GLU A 153 0.90 -6.01 15.52
CA GLU A 153 1.66 -7.14 14.98
C GLU A 153 2.33 -6.76 13.65
N TYR A 154 1.66 -5.94 12.84
CA TYR A 154 2.21 -5.43 11.60
C TYR A 154 3.41 -4.50 11.84
N GLU A 155 3.33 -3.61 12.82
CA GLU A 155 4.45 -2.77 13.27
C GLU A 155 5.63 -3.63 13.74
N ALA A 156 5.37 -4.66 14.55
CA ALA A 156 6.42 -5.60 14.98
C ALA A 156 7.05 -6.35 13.80
N LEU A 157 6.25 -6.71 12.78
CA LEU A 157 6.76 -7.32 11.55
C LEU A 157 7.70 -6.36 10.78
N ILE A 158 7.31 -5.10 10.65
CA ILE A 158 8.16 -4.07 10.04
C ILE A 158 9.48 -3.91 10.80
N ASP A 159 9.41 -3.80 12.12
CA ASP A 159 10.61 -3.63 12.96
C ASP A 159 11.61 -4.79 12.81
N ILE A 160 11.13 -6.04 12.84
CA ILE A 160 12.02 -7.18 12.60
C ILE A 160 12.54 -7.24 11.17
N ALA A 161 11.76 -6.80 10.19
CA ALA A 161 12.18 -6.73 8.80
C ALA A 161 13.25 -5.64 8.56
N LEU A 162 13.22 -4.56 9.35
CA LEU A 162 14.27 -3.53 9.40
C LEU A 162 15.48 -3.94 10.24
N GLY A 163 15.45 -5.11 10.86
CA GLY A 163 16.58 -5.66 11.62
C GLY A 163 16.68 -5.18 13.08
N LEU A 164 15.64 -4.57 13.65
CA LEU A 164 15.68 -4.10 15.03
C LEU A 164 15.76 -5.28 16.03
N THR A 165 16.52 -5.10 17.10
CA THR A 165 16.54 -6.01 18.24
C THR A 165 15.31 -5.82 19.14
N ASP A 166 14.97 -6.80 19.99
CA ASP A 166 13.86 -6.69 20.95
C ASP A 166 13.98 -5.44 21.82
N LYS A 167 15.20 -5.10 22.24
CA LYS A 167 15.50 -3.91 23.04
C LYS A 167 15.21 -2.61 22.25
N ALA A 168 15.58 -2.56 20.96
CA ALA A 168 15.32 -1.40 20.11
C ALA A 168 13.82 -1.24 19.85
N ILE A 169 13.11 -2.34 19.57
CA ILE A 169 11.64 -2.34 19.41
C ILE A 169 10.95 -1.87 20.70
N ALA A 170 11.39 -2.41 21.85
CA ALA A 170 10.86 -2.02 23.15
C ALA A 170 10.97 -0.50 23.38
N ARG A 171 12.13 0.09 23.04
CA ARG A 171 12.38 1.53 23.17
C ARG A 171 11.53 2.34 22.20
N ARG A 172 11.45 1.92 20.92
CA ARG A 172 10.70 2.62 19.87
C ARG A 172 9.21 2.74 20.18
N HIS A 173 8.64 1.67 20.78
CA HIS A 173 7.20 1.58 21.07
C HIS A 173 6.83 1.75 22.55
N TYR A 174 7.76 2.18 23.39
CA TYR A 174 7.57 2.36 24.84
C TYR A 174 7.05 1.09 25.54
N LEU A 175 7.65 -0.06 25.22
CA LEU A 175 7.29 -1.37 25.73
C LEU A 175 8.39 -1.96 26.63
N SER A 176 8.05 -3.03 27.36
CA SER A 176 9.06 -3.94 27.93
C SER A 176 9.54 -4.94 26.87
N GLU A 177 10.78 -5.44 27.00
CA GLU A 177 11.27 -6.50 26.12
C GLU A 177 10.38 -7.76 26.16
N ARG A 178 9.81 -8.09 27.32
CA ARG A 178 8.83 -9.17 27.46
C ARG A 178 7.55 -8.89 26.67
N GLY A 179 7.10 -7.63 26.61
CA GLY A 179 5.97 -7.22 25.78
C GLY A 179 6.25 -7.41 24.30
N VAL A 180 7.46 -7.07 23.84
CA VAL A 180 7.90 -7.30 22.45
C VAL A 180 7.92 -8.80 22.15
N GLN A 181 8.51 -9.62 23.02
CA GLN A 181 8.56 -11.08 22.83
C GLN A 181 7.17 -11.71 22.72
N ASN A 182 6.19 -11.23 23.50
CA ASN A 182 4.81 -11.70 23.39
C ASN A 182 4.20 -11.31 22.03
N ARG A 183 4.37 -10.06 21.58
CA ARG A 183 3.91 -9.62 20.24
C ARG A 183 4.53 -10.44 19.11
N LEU A 184 5.84 -10.70 19.18
CA LEU A 184 6.52 -11.52 18.19
C LEU A 184 6.02 -12.96 18.19
N ARG A 185 5.68 -13.52 19.35
CA ARG A 185 5.10 -14.88 19.43
C ARG A 185 3.74 -14.92 18.75
N GLU A 186 2.86 -13.96 19.01
CA GLU A 186 1.55 -13.86 18.36
C GLU A 186 1.69 -13.69 16.84
N LEU A 187 2.62 -12.85 16.41
CA LEU A 187 2.96 -12.67 14.99
C LEU A 187 3.41 -13.98 14.35
N TYR A 188 4.31 -14.75 15.01
CA TYR A 188 4.81 -16.02 14.47
C TYR A 188 3.71 -17.07 14.33
N VAL A 189 2.80 -17.15 15.30
CA VAL A 189 1.62 -18.04 15.21
C VAL A 189 0.77 -17.68 14.00
N LYS A 190 0.44 -16.39 13.79
CA LYS A 190 -0.39 -15.95 12.65
C LYS A 190 0.29 -16.13 11.29
N LEU A 191 1.62 -16.09 11.26
CA LEU A 191 2.39 -16.35 10.04
C LEU A 191 2.65 -17.84 9.78
N ASP A 192 2.18 -18.74 10.63
CA ASP A 192 2.52 -20.18 10.63
C ASP A 192 4.04 -20.43 10.75
N VAL A 193 4.72 -19.56 11.48
CA VAL A 193 6.13 -19.71 11.86
C VAL A 193 6.15 -20.29 13.27
N ASP A 194 5.65 -21.51 13.42
CA ASP A 194 5.61 -22.20 14.71
C ASP A 194 7.00 -22.74 15.04
N THR A 195 7.60 -22.21 16.10
CA THR A 195 8.93 -22.63 16.54
C THR A 195 8.95 -24.01 17.15
N ASP A 196 7.83 -24.49 17.67
CA ASP A 196 7.76 -25.79 18.36
C ASP A 196 7.70 -26.97 17.38
N GLN A 197 7.21 -26.73 16.15
CA GLN A 197 7.16 -27.77 15.10
C GLN A 197 8.48 -27.94 14.33
N ILE A 198 9.46 -27.07 14.55
CA ILE A 198 10.72 -27.01 13.80
C ILE A 198 11.91 -27.46 14.64
N GLN A 199 11.66 -27.89 15.87
CA GLN A 199 12.72 -28.39 16.76
C GLN A 199 12.97 -29.87 16.46
N ASP A 200 14.12 -30.17 15.86
CA ASP A 200 14.67 -31.54 15.72
C ASP A 200 15.79 -31.74 16.74
N ASP A 201 15.74 -32.81 17.49
CA ASP A 201 16.73 -33.13 18.53
C ASP A 201 18.18 -33.25 17.99
N ARG A 202 18.34 -33.44 16.68
CA ARG A 202 19.64 -33.58 16.00
C ARG A 202 20.19 -32.26 15.48
N TRP A 203 19.33 -31.31 15.12
CA TRP A 203 19.71 -30.05 14.40
C TRP A 203 19.41 -28.80 15.21
N GLY A 204 18.71 -28.91 16.34
CA GLY A 204 18.17 -27.75 17.05
C GLY A 204 17.06 -27.05 16.25
N PHE A 205 17.03 -25.73 16.29
CA PHE A 205 16.06 -24.98 15.47
C PHE A 205 16.50 -24.94 14.01
N THR A 206 15.69 -25.50 13.11
CA THR A 206 15.96 -25.52 11.67
C THR A 206 15.92 -24.11 11.05
N PHE A 207 15.14 -23.19 11.60
CA PHE A 207 14.99 -21.83 11.09
C PHE A 207 15.13 -20.79 12.19
N ASN A 208 15.68 -19.63 11.82
CA ASN A 208 15.55 -18.42 12.63
C ASN A 208 14.12 -17.88 12.47
N PRO A 209 13.32 -17.76 13.54
CA PRO A 209 11.92 -17.35 13.45
C PRO A 209 11.74 -15.98 12.81
N ARG A 210 12.62 -15.01 13.08
CA ARG A 210 12.56 -13.66 12.48
C ARG A 210 12.76 -13.74 10.98
N SER A 211 13.81 -14.42 10.51
CA SER A 211 14.09 -14.57 9.08
C SER A 211 12.96 -15.33 8.37
N ARG A 212 12.40 -16.34 9.04
CA ARG A 212 11.26 -17.11 8.50
C ARG A 212 10.01 -16.25 8.39
N ALA A 213 9.71 -15.44 9.40
CA ALA A 213 8.59 -14.51 9.38
C ALA A 213 8.70 -13.49 8.23
N MET A 214 9.91 -12.93 8.03
CA MET A 214 10.18 -12.02 6.89
C MET A 214 9.93 -12.71 5.54
N PHE A 215 10.45 -13.93 5.36
CA PHE A 215 10.24 -14.69 4.13
C PHE A 215 8.74 -14.93 3.85
N VAL A 216 7.99 -15.36 4.88
CA VAL A 216 6.55 -15.60 4.77
C VAL A 216 5.80 -14.30 4.48
N ALA A 217 6.18 -13.21 5.14
CA ALA A 217 5.56 -11.90 4.94
C ALA A 217 5.78 -11.37 3.52
N LEU A 218 6.99 -11.46 2.98
CA LEU A 218 7.29 -11.10 1.59
C LEU A 218 6.50 -11.97 0.61
N LYS A 219 6.49 -13.30 0.82
CA LYS A 219 5.76 -14.25 -0.02
C LYS A 219 4.25 -13.99 -0.03
N ARG A 220 3.68 -13.54 1.11
CA ARG A 220 2.24 -13.23 1.22
C ARG A 220 1.89 -11.80 0.79
N GLY A 221 2.87 -10.95 0.44
CA GLY A 221 2.66 -9.53 0.13
C GLY A 221 2.23 -8.68 1.33
N LEU A 222 2.54 -9.13 2.56
CA LEU A 222 2.30 -8.35 3.78
C LEU A 222 3.25 -7.16 3.88
N ILE A 223 4.48 -7.32 3.38
CA ILE A 223 5.50 -6.29 3.25
C ILE A 223 6.09 -6.34 1.84
N ASN A 224 6.61 -5.22 1.38
CA ASN A 224 7.32 -5.08 0.10
C ASN A 224 8.45 -4.05 0.21
N ALA A 225 9.25 -3.91 -0.83
CA ALA A 225 10.42 -3.03 -0.83
C ALA A 225 10.05 -1.56 -0.61
N ASP A 226 8.92 -1.09 -1.18
CA ASP A 226 8.48 0.31 -1.06
C ASP A 226 8.12 0.66 0.38
N VAL A 227 7.34 -0.21 1.04
CA VAL A 227 6.97 -0.04 2.44
C VAL A 227 8.19 -0.09 3.33
N LEU A 228 9.09 -1.07 3.13
CA LEU A 228 10.31 -1.18 3.92
C LEU A 228 11.25 0.01 3.73
N SER A 229 11.38 0.53 2.51
CA SER A 229 12.19 1.73 2.25
C SER A 229 11.67 2.95 3.02
N ARG A 230 10.36 3.18 2.98
CA ARG A 230 9.73 4.28 3.72
C ARG A 230 9.91 4.14 5.23
N GLU A 231 9.60 2.96 5.77
CA GLU A 231 9.71 2.71 7.20
C GLU A 231 11.17 2.79 7.68
N ASN A 232 12.14 2.46 6.81
CA ASN A 232 13.55 2.66 7.08
C ASN A 232 13.94 4.14 7.17
N ASP A 233 13.33 5.00 6.35
CA ASP A 233 13.57 6.45 6.46
C ASP A 233 12.95 7.02 7.74
N GLU A 234 11.78 6.55 8.14
CA GLU A 234 11.17 6.90 9.44
C GLU A 234 12.03 6.40 10.61
N LEU A 235 12.59 5.20 10.50
CA LEU A 235 13.53 4.66 11.48
C LEU A 235 14.78 5.50 11.61
N LYS A 236 15.37 5.97 10.51
CA LYS A 236 16.54 6.86 10.54
C LYS A 236 16.23 8.16 11.27
N ASN A 237 15.09 8.77 10.97
CA ASN A 237 14.64 9.99 11.65
C ASN A 237 14.47 9.76 13.16
N TRP A 238 13.88 8.64 13.56
CA TRP A 238 13.75 8.26 14.97
C TRP A 238 15.11 8.08 15.64
N LEU A 239 16.06 7.40 14.97
CA LEU A 239 17.41 7.20 15.49
C LEU A 239 18.17 8.53 15.67
N GLN A 240 18.03 9.49 14.78
CA GLN A 240 18.62 10.82 14.91
C GLN A 240 18.10 11.56 16.14
N VAL A 241 16.80 11.51 16.39
CA VAL A 241 16.18 12.19 17.54
C VAL A 241 16.50 11.52 18.85
N GLU A 242 16.43 10.19 18.92
CA GLU A 242 16.56 9.42 20.18
C GLU A 242 18.00 9.11 20.59
N VAL A 243 18.90 8.94 19.61
CA VAL A 243 20.26 8.42 19.86
C VAL A 243 21.34 9.47 19.59
N GLY A 244 20.97 10.59 18.95
CA GLY A 244 21.92 11.67 18.60
C GLY A 244 23.01 11.20 17.63
N ILE A 245 22.71 10.21 16.79
CA ILE A 245 23.63 9.73 15.76
C ILE A 245 23.42 10.58 14.53
N ASP A 246 24.32 11.55 14.30
CA ASP A 246 24.44 12.21 13.01
C ASP A 246 24.90 11.17 11.98
N SER A 247 24.14 11.09 10.86
CA SER A 247 24.40 10.19 9.73
C SER A 247 25.54 10.67 8.84
#